data_7c140c964a997bebbe8a8d40914d6f32
#
_entry.id   7c140c964a997bebbe8a8d40914d6f32
#
_cell.length_a   1.000
_cell.length_b   1.000
_cell.length_c   1.000
_cell.angle_alpha   90.00
_cell.angle_beta   90.00
_cell.angle_gamma   90.00
#
_symmetry.space_group_name_H-M   'P 1'
#
loop_
_entity.id
_entity.type
_entity.pdbx_description
1 polymer ?
#
loop_
_entity_poly.entity_id
_entity_poly.type
_entity_poly.pdbx_seq_one_letter_code
_entity_poly.pdbx_strand_id
1 'polypeptide(L)'
;MATVKLVLAFFLSLFQILTPVAALVANLGEGRFFSEWSAADEFTADYCAEIEKNPDEDFIILNLADVQLKDDLVYEESGEKTEEMIDELINKTQPDLITLTGDNAWGTIAYIKLIHQIDSYGIPWAPVMGNHDGQCLINEFWAAHLLYKAQNCLFEFGPENMGYGNYIINITENGKIIHTLFMVDTHNGAEYTLEDGSTVGGYDHLWDNQIEWYKWAVKGISDIAGKTVESSVFLHIPVCEYKDAWIKAYGSYDQGTLAPGLAPEAVGINGEGVCCPPVNNGFFGVCKELGSTKNIFAGHDHANNFQIYYEGIRLNYMLKTGYGAYYTEGLMGGTVISVNSDGAAYAEHIYM
;
A
#
# COMPACT_ATOMS: atom_id res chain seq x y z
N MET A 1 7.91 -25.30 32.94
CA MET A 1 7.04 -24.14 32.59
C MET A 1 7.49 -22.82 33.25
N ALA A 2 7.70 -22.74 34.59
CA ALA A 2 8.13 -21.49 35.24
C ALA A 2 9.48 -20.93 34.71
N THR A 3 10.47 -21.79 34.51
CA THR A 3 11.81 -21.42 34.04
C THR A 3 11.81 -20.86 32.62
N VAL A 4 10.99 -21.41 31.72
CA VAL A 4 10.85 -20.94 30.33
C VAL A 4 10.19 -19.55 30.30
N LYS A 5 9.17 -19.33 31.15
CA LYS A 5 8.51 -18.01 31.29
C LYS A 5 9.47 -16.94 31.84
N LEU A 6 10.36 -17.30 32.77
CA LEU A 6 11.36 -16.39 33.33
C LEU A 6 12.44 -16.03 32.31
N VAL A 7 12.90 -16.99 31.51
CA VAL A 7 13.87 -16.77 30.45
C VAL A 7 13.25 -15.91 29.34
N LEU A 8 12.01 -16.18 28.95
CA LEU A 8 11.30 -15.36 27.96
C LEU A 8 11.07 -13.93 28.45
N ALA A 9 10.66 -13.76 29.74
CA ALA A 9 10.50 -12.43 30.35
C ALA A 9 11.83 -11.66 30.43
N PHE A 10 12.96 -12.36 30.68
CA PHE A 10 14.28 -11.76 30.67
C PHE A 10 14.70 -11.28 29.27
N PHE A 11 14.46 -12.08 28.24
CA PHE A 11 14.73 -11.69 26.86
C PHE A 11 13.83 -10.55 26.39
N LEU A 12 12.55 -10.54 26.78
CA LEU A 12 11.62 -9.44 26.51
C LEU A 12 12.07 -8.13 27.20
N SER A 13 12.51 -8.21 28.47
CA SER A 13 13.01 -7.03 29.19
C SER A 13 14.35 -6.55 28.59
N LEU A 14 15.22 -7.45 28.15
CA LEU A 14 16.47 -7.08 27.48
C LEU A 14 16.18 -6.42 26.11
N PHE A 15 15.21 -6.91 25.41
CA PHE A 15 14.73 -6.34 24.14
C PHE A 15 14.16 -4.92 24.37
N GLN A 16 13.32 -4.73 25.39
CA GLN A 16 12.78 -3.41 25.76
C GLN A 16 13.85 -2.37 26.14
N ILE A 17 14.99 -2.81 26.68
CA ILE A 17 16.11 -1.92 27.03
C ILE A 17 17.00 -1.65 25.80
N LEU A 18 17.20 -2.62 24.94
CA LEU A 18 18.07 -2.49 23.77
C LEU A 18 17.40 -1.79 22.59
N THR A 19 16.08 -1.87 22.47
CA THR A 19 15.32 -1.28 21.36
C THR A 19 15.46 0.25 21.28
N PRO A 20 15.32 1.03 22.38
CA PRO A 20 15.54 2.47 22.33
C PRO A 20 16.96 2.87 21.93
N VAL A 21 17.95 2.07 22.33
CA VAL A 21 19.38 2.31 21.98
C VAL A 21 19.60 1.98 20.50
N ALA A 22 19.03 0.91 20.01
CA ALA A 22 19.09 0.53 18.61
C ALA A 22 18.37 1.55 17.71
N ALA A 23 17.20 2.03 18.13
CA ALA A 23 16.46 3.10 17.46
C ALA A 23 17.26 4.41 17.41
N LEU A 24 17.92 4.78 18.52
CA LEU A 24 18.78 5.97 18.57
C LEU A 24 19.99 5.84 17.63
N VAL A 25 20.59 4.66 17.55
CA VAL A 25 21.74 4.40 16.65
C VAL A 25 21.30 4.36 15.19
N ALA A 26 20.09 3.86 14.90
CA ALA A 26 19.53 3.85 13.57
C ALA A 26 19.22 5.25 13.06
N ASN A 27 18.56 6.07 13.89
CA ASN A 27 18.24 7.47 13.55
C ASN A 27 19.48 8.32 13.21
N LEU A 28 20.66 7.98 13.76
CA LEU A 28 21.93 8.64 13.40
C LEU A 28 22.40 8.36 11.97
N GLY A 29 21.83 7.38 11.30
CA GLY A 29 22.16 7.01 9.92
C GLY A 29 20.95 6.98 8.99
N GLU A 30 19.80 7.47 9.45
CA GLU A 30 18.54 7.40 8.73
C GLU A 30 18.61 8.06 7.34
N GLY A 31 19.13 9.27 7.26
CA GLY A 31 19.23 10.03 6.00
C GLY A 31 19.98 9.33 4.87
N ARG A 32 20.84 8.35 5.16
CA ARG A 32 21.57 7.60 4.13
C ARG A 32 20.72 6.60 3.32
N PHE A 33 19.50 6.32 3.76
CA PHE A 33 18.59 5.39 3.09
C PHE A 33 17.65 6.11 2.14
N PHE A 34 17.45 7.40 2.35
CA PHE A 34 16.64 8.23 1.47
C PHE A 34 17.41 8.64 0.22
N SER A 35 16.70 8.81 -0.89
CA SER A 35 17.24 9.41 -2.09
C SER A 35 17.24 10.94 -1.99
N GLU A 36 18.26 11.58 -2.55
CA GLU A 36 18.21 13.01 -2.81
C GLU A 36 17.27 13.27 -3.98
N TRP A 37 16.37 14.25 -3.86
CA TRP A 37 15.47 14.63 -4.92
C TRP A 37 15.15 16.13 -4.88
N SER A 38 15.05 16.71 -6.06
CA SER A 38 14.55 18.06 -6.28
C SER A 38 13.68 18.08 -7.53
N ALA A 39 12.63 18.90 -7.54
CA ALA A 39 11.79 19.10 -8.73
C ALA A 39 12.55 19.67 -9.95
N ALA A 40 13.77 20.15 -9.75
CA ALA A 40 14.66 20.64 -10.81
C ALA A 40 15.56 19.53 -11.39
N ASP A 41 15.61 18.35 -10.77
CA ASP A 41 16.45 17.24 -11.23
C ASP A 41 15.89 16.66 -12.54
N GLU A 42 16.78 16.21 -13.40
CA GLU A 42 16.41 15.45 -14.57
C GLU A 42 15.97 14.04 -14.15
N PHE A 43 14.82 13.60 -14.66
CA PHE A 43 14.35 12.25 -14.40
C PHE A 43 15.15 11.25 -15.23
N THR A 44 15.64 10.20 -14.60
CA THR A 44 16.34 9.08 -15.24
C THR A 44 15.68 7.75 -14.88
N ALA A 45 15.89 6.73 -15.70
CA ALA A 45 15.32 5.40 -15.47
C ALA A 45 15.75 4.78 -14.14
N ASP A 46 16.90 5.19 -13.58
CA ASP A 46 17.45 4.67 -12.32
C ASP A 46 16.56 4.97 -11.10
N TYR A 47 15.60 5.89 -11.22
CA TYR A 47 14.60 6.17 -10.19
C TYR A 47 13.50 5.10 -10.10
N CYS A 48 13.47 4.14 -11.03
CA CYS A 48 12.43 3.11 -11.10
C CYS A 48 13.04 1.72 -10.98
N ALA A 49 12.39 0.84 -10.24
CA ALA A 49 12.56 -0.58 -10.46
C ALA A 49 11.86 -0.99 -11.77
N GLU A 50 12.36 -2.00 -12.45
CA GLU A 50 11.76 -2.51 -13.68
C GLU A 50 11.48 -4.01 -13.57
N ILE A 51 10.29 -4.44 -14.01
CA ILE A 51 9.93 -5.85 -14.13
C ILE A 51 9.46 -6.09 -15.57
N GLU A 52 10.09 -7.03 -16.23
CA GLU A 52 9.75 -7.40 -17.61
C GLU A 52 8.58 -8.39 -17.62
N LYS A 53 7.51 -8.04 -18.31
CA LYS A 53 6.34 -8.87 -18.55
C LYS A 53 6.60 -9.87 -19.67
N ASN A 54 6.12 -11.11 -19.52
CA ASN A 54 6.04 -12.07 -20.62
C ASN A 54 5.08 -11.53 -21.70
N PRO A 55 5.50 -11.35 -22.96
CA PRO A 55 4.63 -10.81 -24.01
C PRO A 55 3.38 -11.66 -24.31
N ASP A 56 3.43 -12.95 -24.03
CA ASP A 56 2.38 -13.91 -24.37
C ASP A 56 1.26 -14.01 -23.30
N GLU A 57 1.44 -13.37 -22.14
CA GLU A 57 0.53 -13.47 -20.99
C GLU A 57 0.32 -12.08 -20.36
N ASP A 58 -0.79 -11.88 -19.64
CA ASP A 58 -0.96 -10.68 -18.82
C ASP A 58 -0.01 -10.73 -17.60
N PHE A 59 0.47 -9.57 -17.16
CA PHE A 59 1.25 -9.45 -15.94
C PHE A 59 0.32 -9.47 -14.73
N ILE A 60 0.51 -10.43 -13.84
CA ILE A 60 -0.38 -10.69 -12.71
C ILE A 60 0.21 -10.12 -11.42
N ILE A 61 -0.50 -9.20 -10.79
CA ILE A 61 -0.19 -8.66 -9.46
C ILE A 61 -1.20 -9.24 -8.48
N LEU A 62 -0.73 -9.83 -7.37
CA LEU A 62 -1.58 -10.16 -6.23
C LEU A 62 -1.41 -9.06 -5.18
N ASN A 63 -2.50 -8.37 -4.86
CA ASN A 63 -2.52 -7.44 -3.74
C ASN A 63 -3.04 -8.12 -2.47
N LEU A 64 -2.32 -7.91 -1.38
CA LEU A 64 -2.66 -8.30 -0.01
C LEU A 64 -2.85 -7.01 0.80
N ALA A 65 -4.06 -6.76 1.32
CA ALA A 65 -4.33 -5.55 2.08
C ALA A 65 -4.52 -5.88 3.57
N ASP A 66 -4.04 -4.98 4.42
CA ASP A 66 -4.33 -5.04 5.86
C ASP A 66 -4.04 -6.42 6.45
N VAL A 67 -2.88 -6.96 6.13
CA VAL A 67 -2.43 -8.29 6.61
C VAL A 67 -2.39 -8.30 8.13
N GLN A 68 -1.90 -7.22 8.74
CA GLN A 68 -1.92 -6.97 10.19
C GLN A 68 -1.52 -8.21 11.01
N LEU A 69 -0.48 -8.91 10.56
CA LEU A 69 0.08 -10.03 11.31
C LEU A 69 0.57 -9.50 12.67
N LYS A 70 0.24 -10.20 13.78
CA LYS A 70 0.53 -9.73 15.14
C LYS A 70 1.62 -10.54 15.83
N ASP A 71 2.38 -9.86 16.73
CA ASP A 71 3.30 -10.49 17.68
C ASP A 71 2.53 -11.20 18.81
N ASP A 72 1.54 -11.98 18.49
CA ASP A 72 0.68 -12.55 19.50
C ASP A 72 1.23 -13.88 20.00
N LEU A 73 1.89 -13.85 21.16
CA LEU A 73 2.30 -15.04 21.89
C LEU A 73 1.11 -15.81 22.50
N VAL A 74 -0.10 -15.29 22.38
CA VAL A 74 -1.32 -15.79 23.03
C VAL A 74 -2.37 -16.23 22.02
N TYR A 75 -2.37 -15.68 20.80
CA TYR A 75 -3.35 -15.97 19.73
C TYR A 75 -2.64 -16.41 18.45
N GLU A 76 -2.07 -17.62 18.48
CA GLU A 76 -1.43 -18.22 17.30
C GLU A 76 -2.44 -18.39 16.15
N GLU A 77 -3.73 -18.65 16.46
CA GLU A 77 -4.76 -19.02 15.48
C GLU A 77 -5.03 -17.95 14.41
N SER A 78 -5.06 -16.67 14.74
CA SER A 78 -5.28 -15.61 13.73
C SER A 78 -4.07 -15.42 12.82
N GLY A 79 -2.87 -15.59 13.36
CA GLY A 79 -1.63 -15.55 12.61
C GLY A 79 -1.53 -16.73 11.63
N GLU A 80 -1.75 -17.95 12.11
CA GLU A 80 -1.74 -19.15 11.27
C GLU A 80 -2.76 -19.07 10.13
N LYS A 81 -4.00 -18.63 10.40
CA LYS A 81 -5.02 -18.43 9.37
C LYS A 81 -4.62 -17.38 8.34
N THR A 82 -3.93 -16.31 8.76
CA THR A 82 -3.44 -15.27 7.86
C THR A 82 -2.33 -15.84 6.97
N GLU A 83 -1.38 -16.55 7.54
CA GLU A 83 -0.29 -17.21 6.81
C GLU A 83 -0.85 -18.24 5.81
N GLU A 84 -1.81 -19.08 6.21
CA GLU A 84 -2.48 -20.06 5.34
C GLU A 84 -3.23 -19.37 4.18
N MET A 85 -3.92 -18.27 4.44
CA MET A 85 -4.63 -17.50 3.40
C MET A 85 -3.65 -16.91 2.38
N ILE A 86 -2.53 -16.35 2.82
CA ILE A 86 -1.48 -15.84 1.93
C ILE A 86 -0.95 -16.97 1.04
N ASP A 87 -0.63 -18.13 1.62
CA ASP A 87 -0.14 -19.31 0.91
C ASP A 87 -1.15 -19.76 -0.16
N GLU A 88 -2.43 -19.82 0.19
CA GLU A 88 -3.48 -20.25 -0.72
C GLU A 88 -3.68 -19.25 -1.86
N LEU A 89 -3.68 -17.93 -1.57
CA LEU A 89 -3.80 -16.89 -2.57
C LEU A 89 -2.65 -16.93 -3.57
N ILE A 90 -1.41 -17.02 -3.09
CA ILE A 90 -0.22 -17.08 -3.96
C ILE A 90 -0.25 -18.34 -4.83
N ASN A 91 -0.57 -19.50 -4.23
CA ASN A 91 -0.65 -20.75 -4.97
C ASN A 91 -1.77 -20.75 -6.02
N LYS A 92 -2.89 -20.08 -5.76
CA LYS A 92 -4.04 -19.99 -6.66
C LYS A 92 -3.80 -19.01 -7.81
N THR A 93 -3.11 -17.92 -7.56
CA THR A 93 -2.96 -16.82 -8.52
C THR A 93 -1.66 -16.84 -9.30
N GLN A 94 -0.59 -17.47 -8.76
CA GLN A 94 0.75 -17.55 -9.37
C GLN A 94 1.21 -16.17 -9.89
N PRO A 95 1.31 -15.15 -9.01
CA PRO A 95 1.54 -13.78 -9.46
C PRO A 95 2.99 -13.53 -9.89
N ASP A 96 3.18 -12.57 -10.79
CA ASP A 96 4.49 -12.04 -11.18
C ASP A 96 5.03 -11.03 -10.16
N LEU A 97 4.11 -10.37 -9.42
CA LEU A 97 4.41 -9.38 -8.39
C LEU A 97 3.39 -9.51 -7.25
N ILE A 98 3.85 -9.41 -6.00
CA ILE A 98 2.96 -9.25 -4.84
C ILE A 98 3.04 -7.80 -4.37
N THR A 99 1.89 -7.15 -4.17
CA THR A 99 1.83 -5.81 -3.55
C THR A 99 1.12 -5.89 -2.21
N LEU A 100 1.50 -5.03 -1.26
CA LEU A 100 0.79 -4.88 0.01
C LEU A 100 0.37 -3.42 0.15
N THR A 101 -0.90 -3.20 0.46
CA THR A 101 -1.47 -1.84 0.61
C THR A 101 -1.53 -1.38 2.07
N GLY A 102 -0.44 -1.55 2.78
CA GLY A 102 -0.23 -1.03 4.14
C GLY A 102 -0.85 -1.88 5.25
N ASP A 103 -0.59 -1.46 6.48
CA ASP A 103 -0.95 -2.20 7.69
C ASP A 103 -0.45 -3.66 7.62
N ASN A 104 0.83 -3.78 7.29
CA ASN A 104 1.46 -5.05 6.93
C ASN A 104 1.58 -5.97 8.14
N ALA A 105 2.15 -5.46 9.24
CA ALA A 105 2.31 -6.23 10.46
C ALA A 105 2.28 -5.33 11.70
N TRP A 106 1.84 -5.91 12.82
CA TRP A 106 1.68 -5.24 14.10
C TRP A 106 2.63 -5.82 15.14
N GLY A 107 3.91 -5.54 14.97
CA GLY A 107 4.98 -6.03 15.85
C GLY A 107 6.24 -6.44 15.10
N THR A 108 7.36 -6.43 15.81
CA THR A 108 8.69 -6.72 15.23
C THR A 108 8.82 -8.14 14.71
N ILE A 109 8.34 -9.11 15.51
CA ILE A 109 8.42 -10.53 15.13
C ILE A 109 7.46 -10.82 13.98
N ALA A 110 6.28 -10.19 14.00
CA ALA A 110 5.29 -10.29 12.93
C ALA A 110 5.86 -9.77 11.60
N TYR A 111 6.57 -8.64 11.60
CA TYR A 111 7.28 -8.16 10.41
C TYR A 111 8.29 -9.16 9.86
N ILE A 112 9.11 -9.73 10.75
CA ILE A 112 10.11 -10.74 10.34
C ILE A 112 9.44 -11.99 9.78
N LYS A 113 8.35 -12.44 10.37
CA LYS A 113 7.57 -13.59 9.87
C LYS A 113 6.97 -13.32 8.50
N LEU A 114 6.30 -12.19 8.34
CA LEU A 114 5.68 -11.79 7.07
C LEU A 114 6.72 -11.69 5.95
N ILE A 115 7.83 -11.00 6.20
CA ILE A 115 8.94 -10.88 5.25
C ILE A 115 9.47 -12.26 4.87
N HIS A 116 9.73 -13.12 5.86
CA HIS A 116 10.24 -14.47 5.60
C HIS A 116 9.27 -15.30 4.78
N GLN A 117 7.97 -15.22 5.06
CA GLN A 117 6.94 -15.93 4.31
C GLN A 117 6.93 -15.46 2.85
N ILE A 118 6.79 -14.14 2.60
CA ILE A 118 6.67 -13.61 1.24
C ILE A 118 7.97 -13.82 0.45
N ASP A 119 9.13 -13.57 1.04
CA ASP A 119 10.42 -13.82 0.40
C ASP A 119 10.63 -15.30 0.02
N SER A 120 10.03 -16.25 0.77
CA SER A 120 10.21 -17.67 0.52
C SER A 120 9.66 -18.13 -0.82
N TYR A 121 8.73 -17.39 -1.42
CA TYR A 121 8.18 -17.70 -2.75
C TYR A 121 9.12 -17.29 -3.89
N GLY A 122 10.11 -16.45 -3.63
CA GLY A 122 11.03 -15.94 -4.65
C GLY A 122 10.37 -15.03 -5.69
N ILE A 123 9.17 -14.56 -5.42
CA ILE A 123 8.41 -13.61 -6.25
C ILE A 123 8.79 -12.20 -5.80
N PRO A 124 9.05 -11.24 -6.73
CA PRO A 124 9.20 -9.83 -6.36
C PRO A 124 7.97 -9.33 -5.60
N TRP A 125 8.19 -8.45 -4.61
CA TRP A 125 7.08 -7.87 -3.87
C TRP A 125 7.32 -6.42 -3.47
N ALA A 126 6.23 -5.66 -3.32
CA ALA A 126 6.26 -4.21 -3.17
C ALA A 126 5.19 -3.73 -2.17
N PRO A 127 5.55 -3.42 -0.91
CA PRO A 127 4.61 -2.91 0.08
C PRO A 127 4.57 -1.38 0.10
N VAL A 128 3.42 -0.82 0.48
CA VAL A 128 3.34 0.54 1.03
C VAL A 128 3.20 0.47 2.55
N MET A 129 3.49 1.58 3.23
CA MET A 129 3.30 1.70 4.67
C MET A 129 1.84 2.04 4.99
N GLY A 130 1.31 1.49 6.08
CA GLY A 130 0.02 1.85 6.64
C GLY A 130 0.15 2.54 8.00
N ASN A 131 -0.94 3.08 8.51
CA ASN A 131 -0.93 3.87 9.75
C ASN A 131 -0.64 3.06 11.03
N HIS A 132 -0.70 1.73 10.96
CA HIS A 132 -0.34 0.86 12.07
C HIS A 132 1.08 0.29 11.99
N ASP A 133 1.78 0.42 10.87
CA ASP A 133 3.11 -0.15 10.68
C ASP A 133 4.17 0.46 11.61
N GLY A 134 3.99 1.71 12.02
CA GLY A 134 4.82 2.37 13.02
C GLY A 134 4.46 2.09 14.48
N GLN A 135 3.35 1.38 14.76
CA GLN A 135 2.86 1.10 16.12
C GLN A 135 3.50 -0.15 16.75
N CYS A 136 4.71 -0.46 16.41
CA CYS A 136 5.49 -1.56 16.92
C CYS A 136 6.43 -1.11 18.05
N LEU A 137 7.05 -2.05 18.75
CA LEU A 137 8.18 -1.76 19.64
C LEU A 137 9.37 -1.12 18.90
N ILE A 138 9.46 -1.35 17.62
CA ILE A 138 10.33 -0.68 16.66
C ILE A 138 9.49 0.36 15.91
N ASN A 139 10.04 1.55 15.74
CA ASN A 139 9.37 2.62 15.03
C ASN A 139 9.22 2.32 13.53
N GLU A 140 8.52 3.17 12.82
CA GLU A 140 8.25 3.08 11.39
C GLU A 140 9.53 2.97 10.53
N PHE A 141 10.61 3.70 10.91
CA PHE A 141 11.91 3.58 10.27
C PHE A 141 12.44 2.13 10.28
N TRP A 142 12.29 1.40 11.40
CA TRP A 142 12.74 0.01 11.47
C TRP A 142 11.88 -0.92 10.61
N ALA A 143 10.58 -0.71 10.56
CA ALA A 143 9.71 -1.46 9.67
C ALA A 143 10.15 -1.25 8.22
N ALA A 144 10.32 0.01 7.80
CA ALA A 144 10.85 0.38 6.49
C ALA A 144 12.24 -0.23 6.21
N HIS A 145 13.14 -0.22 7.22
CA HIS A 145 14.47 -0.81 7.08
C HIS A 145 14.43 -2.33 6.91
N LEU A 146 13.54 -3.03 7.59
CA LEU A 146 13.37 -4.48 7.40
C LEU A 146 12.87 -4.80 5.98
N LEU A 147 11.90 -4.02 5.49
CA LEU A 147 11.39 -4.15 4.12
C LEU A 147 12.49 -3.90 3.08
N TYR A 148 13.25 -2.79 3.23
CA TYR A 148 14.37 -2.45 2.36
C TYR A 148 15.47 -3.51 2.32
N LYS A 149 15.65 -4.30 3.39
CA LYS A 149 16.65 -5.37 3.49
C LYS A 149 16.14 -6.74 3.05
N ALA A 150 14.86 -6.89 2.82
CA ALA A 150 14.28 -8.16 2.36
C ALA A 150 14.77 -8.50 0.94
N GLN A 151 14.94 -9.79 0.66
CA GLN A 151 15.69 -10.23 -0.51
C GLN A 151 14.97 -9.93 -1.84
N ASN A 152 13.65 -10.16 -1.89
CA ASN A 152 12.85 -10.00 -3.09
C ASN A 152 11.94 -8.76 -3.02
N CYS A 153 12.10 -7.93 -1.98
CA CYS A 153 11.33 -6.72 -1.77
C CYS A 153 11.87 -5.58 -2.62
N LEU A 154 10.99 -4.90 -3.32
CA LEU A 154 11.30 -3.73 -4.15
C LEU A 154 11.11 -2.41 -3.38
N PHE A 155 10.91 -2.48 -2.08
CA PHE A 155 10.72 -1.30 -1.24
C PHE A 155 11.96 -0.41 -1.26
N GLU A 156 11.73 0.87 -1.57
CA GLU A 156 12.71 1.94 -1.44
C GLU A 156 12.19 2.99 -0.46
N PHE A 157 13.09 3.61 0.29
CA PHE A 157 12.71 4.68 1.23
C PHE A 157 12.07 5.88 0.51
N GLY A 158 12.52 6.14 -0.72
CA GLY A 158 12.12 7.31 -1.49
C GLY A 158 12.86 8.59 -1.07
N PRO A 159 12.39 9.77 -1.52
CA PRO A 159 13.01 11.05 -1.19
C PRO A 159 12.87 11.43 0.28
N GLU A 160 13.83 12.20 0.80
CA GLU A 160 13.78 12.73 2.16
C GLU A 160 12.54 13.61 2.40
N ASN A 161 12.06 13.59 3.64
CA ASN A 161 10.92 14.41 4.11
C ASN A 161 9.59 14.13 3.38
N MET A 162 9.38 12.88 2.93
CA MET A 162 8.15 12.43 2.30
C MET A 162 7.55 11.19 2.99
N GLY A 163 7.97 10.85 4.22
CA GLY A 163 7.61 9.60 4.88
C GLY A 163 8.48 8.43 4.41
N TYR A 164 7.94 7.21 4.39
CA TYR A 164 8.68 5.98 4.11
C TYR A 164 8.01 5.18 2.99
N GLY A 165 8.72 4.99 1.88
CA GLY A 165 8.23 4.11 0.82
C GLY A 165 7.49 4.85 -0.30
N ASN A 166 8.11 5.94 -0.81
CA ASN A 166 7.67 6.59 -2.03
C ASN A 166 8.57 6.16 -3.18
N TYR A 167 8.14 5.20 -3.99
CA TYR A 167 8.96 4.60 -5.04
C TYR A 167 8.14 4.16 -6.25
N ILE A 168 8.82 3.81 -7.32
CA ILE A 168 8.23 3.61 -8.64
C ILE A 168 8.68 2.26 -9.20
N ILE A 169 7.75 1.52 -9.78
CA ILE A 169 8.02 0.27 -10.50
C ILE A 169 7.44 0.40 -11.90
N ASN A 170 8.27 0.21 -12.92
CA ASN A 170 7.82 0.12 -14.30
C ASN A 170 7.62 -1.34 -14.70
N ILE A 171 6.47 -1.66 -15.28
CA ILE A 171 6.24 -2.91 -15.97
C ILE A 171 6.64 -2.66 -17.43
N THR A 172 7.61 -3.43 -17.91
CA THR A 172 8.11 -3.32 -19.26
C THR A 172 7.71 -4.54 -20.10
N GLU A 173 7.57 -4.36 -21.41
CA GLU A 173 7.39 -5.44 -22.37
C GLU A 173 8.24 -5.16 -23.59
N ASN A 174 9.14 -6.08 -23.95
CA ASN A 174 10.11 -5.90 -25.03
C ASN A 174 10.95 -4.61 -24.87
N GLY A 175 11.36 -4.31 -23.63
CA GLY A 175 12.15 -3.14 -23.28
C GLY A 175 11.40 -1.79 -23.37
N LYS A 176 10.07 -1.80 -23.38
CA LYS A 176 9.25 -0.59 -23.40
C LYS A 176 8.39 -0.55 -22.14
N ILE A 177 8.30 0.61 -21.49
CA ILE A 177 7.40 0.83 -20.38
C ILE A 177 5.96 0.76 -20.88
N ILE A 178 5.19 -0.18 -20.37
CA ILE A 178 3.77 -0.35 -20.69
C ILE A 178 2.86 0.15 -19.57
N HIS A 179 3.29 0.03 -18.31
CA HIS A 179 2.53 0.47 -17.16
C HIS A 179 3.46 0.89 -16.02
N THR A 180 3.04 1.82 -15.18
CA THR A 180 3.82 2.28 -14.02
C THR A 180 3.02 2.11 -12.73
N LEU A 181 3.67 1.60 -11.68
CA LEU A 181 3.13 1.51 -10.33
C LEU A 181 3.79 2.59 -9.46
N PHE A 182 2.99 3.47 -8.87
CA PHE A 182 3.42 4.42 -7.86
C PHE A 182 3.06 3.87 -6.49
N MET A 183 4.06 3.56 -5.70
CA MET A 183 3.91 3.14 -4.31
C MET A 183 4.11 4.38 -3.45
N VAL A 184 3.09 4.79 -2.68
CA VAL A 184 3.12 6.06 -1.97
C VAL A 184 2.70 5.91 -0.51
N ASP A 185 3.42 6.57 0.38
CA ASP A 185 3.13 6.63 1.81
C ASP A 185 2.06 7.71 2.07
N THR A 186 0.96 7.32 2.71
CA THR A 186 -0.11 8.22 3.14
C THR A 186 0.00 8.62 4.61
N HIS A 187 1.12 8.28 5.24
CA HIS A 187 1.43 8.59 6.64
C HIS A 187 0.41 7.99 7.63
N ASN A 188 0.31 8.58 8.81
CA ASN A 188 -0.53 8.07 9.91
C ASN A 188 -1.70 9.01 10.19
N GLY A 189 -1.47 9.98 11.07
CA GLY A 189 -2.46 10.96 11.48
C GLY A 189 -1.86 12.35 11.57
N ALA A 190 -2.71 13.34 11.35
CA ALA A 190 -2.34 14.74 11.37
C ALA A 190 -3.37 15.60 12.10
N GLU A 191 -2.97 16.81 12.46
CA GLU A 191 -3.86 17.87 12.94
C GLU A 191 -3.90 18.97 11.89
N TYR A 192 -5.10 19.35 11.47
CA TYR A 192 -5.34 20.35 10.43
C TYR A 192 -5.94 21.59 11.03
N THR A 193 -5.48 22.76 10.58
CA THR A 193 -6.11 24.04 10.87
C THR A 193 -7.10 24.38 9.75
N LEU A 194 -8.37 24.49 10.10
CA LEU A 194 -9.43 24.85 9.16
C LEU A 194 -9.45 26.35 8.87
N GLU A 195 -10.19 26.77 7.83
CA GLU A 195 -10.30 28.17 7.42
C GLU A 195 -10.84 29.12 8.52
N ASP A 196 -11.67 28.58 9.41
CA ASP A 196 -12.23 29.32 10.56
C ASP A 196 -11.27 29.40 11.76
N GLY A 197 -10.06 28.84 11.64
CA GLY A 197 -9.03 28.80 12.67
C GLY A 197 -9.23 27.69 13.71
N SER A 198 -10.24 26.85 13.59
CA SER A 198 -10.39 25.64 14.41
C SER A 198 -9.41 24.55 13.97
N THR A 199 -9.15 23.58 14.84
CA THR A 199 -8.32 22.41 14.52
C THR A 199 -9.16 21.13 14.50
N VAL A 200 -8.82 20.21 13.59
CA VAL A 200 -9.39 18.89 13.50
C VAL A 200 -8.27 17.87 13.33
N GLY A 201 -8.29 16.84 14.17
CA GLY A 201 -7.41 15.68 14.00
C GLY A 201 -8.03 14.64 13.08
N GLY A 202 -7.21 13.89 12.37
CA GLY A 202 -7.68 12.83 11.49
C GLY A 202 -6.52 12.07 10.83
N TYR A 203 -6.84 11.27 9.85
CA TYR A 203 -5.82 10.62 9.01
C TYR A 203 -5.07 11.66 8.18
N ASP A 204 -3.80 11.36 7.89
CA ASP A 204 -2.97 12.23 7.05
C ASP A 204 -3.20 11.90 5.56
N HIS A 205 -2.60 12.69 4.69
CA HIS A 205 -2.67 12.60 3.24
C HIS A 205 -1.27 12.77 2.64
N LEU A 206 -1.11 12.53 1.35
CA LEU A 206 0.14 12.86 0.66
C LEU A 206 0.47 14.33 0.86
N TRP A 207 1.72 14.63 1.21
CA TRP A 207 2.18 16.00 1.39
C TRP A 207 2.45 16.68 0.04
N ASP A 208 2.51 18.00 0.04
CA ASP A 208 2.71 18.78 -1.19
C ASP A 208 3.97 18.37 -1.97
N ASN A 209 5.06 18.05 -1.26
CA ASN A 209 6.30 17.60 -1.89
C ASN A 209 6.16 16.20 -2.54
N GLN A 210 5.36 15.29 -1.98
CA GLN A 210 5.03 14.01 -2.62
C GLN A 210 4.22 14.22 -3.90
N ILE A 211 3.28 15.17 -3.88
CA ILE A 211 2.50 15.52 -5.07
C ILE A 211 3.40 16.12 -6.16
N GLU A 212 4.36 16.97 -5.81
CA GLU A 212 5.34 17.51 -6.76
C GLU A 212 6.28 16.42 -7.28
N TRP A 213 6.72 15.49 -6.43
CA TRP A 213 7.50 14.32 -6.85
C TRP A 213 6.70 13.42 -7.82
N TYR A 214 5.44 13.17 -7.55
CA TYR A 214 4.56 12.40 -8.44
C TYR A 214 4.42 13.08 -9.82
N LYS A 215 4.21 14.41 -9.86
CA LYS A 215 4.15 15.17 -11.12
C LYS A 215 5.44 15.06 -11.92
N TRP A 216 6.56 15.24 -11.24
CA TRP A 216 7.90 15.12 -11.82
C TRP A 216 8.13 13.72 -12.40
N ALA A 217 7.78 12.68 -11.68
CA ALA A 217 7.95 11.31 -12.10
C ALA A 217 7.05 10.95 -13.30
N VAL A 218 5.75 11.29 -13.26
CA VAL A 218 4.84 11.06 -14.39
C VAL A 218 5.34 11.74 -15.66
N LYS A 219 5.84 12.97 -15.54
CA LYS A 219 6.41 13.70 -16.68
C LYS A 219 7.68 13.01 -17.19
N GLY A 220 8.61 12.67 -16.31
CA GLY A 220 9.87 12.04 -16.68
C GLY A 220 9.68 10.68 -17.36
N ILE A 221 8.79 9.83 -16.84
CA ILE A 221 8.43 8.55 -17.44
C ILE A 221 7.82 8.76 -18.83
N SER A 222 6.92 9.75 -18.96
CA SER A 222 6.31 10.07 -20.25
C SER A 222 7.32 10.58 -21.28
N ASP A 223 8.30 11.37 -20.85
CA ASP A 223 9.38 11.88 -21.70
C ASP A 223 10.27 10.72 -22.19
N ILE A 224 10.63 9.77 -21.31
CA ILE A 224 11.38 8.54 -21.67
C ILE A 224 10.59 7.66 -22.62
N ALA A 225 9.31 7.42 -22.33
CA ALA A 225 8.45 6.55 -23.14
C ALA A 225 7.98 7.20 -24.47
N GLY A 226 8.13 8.52 -24.60
CA GLY A 226 7.62 9.30 -25.74
C GLY A 226 6.09 9.40 -25.81
N LYS A 227 5.40 9.01 -24.76
CA LYS A 227 3.93 9.05 -24.60
C LYS A 227 3.55 9.06 -23.13
N THR A 228 2.36 9.50 -22.79
CA THR A 228 1.81 9.28 -21.45
C THR A 228 1.65 7.78 -21.22
N VAL A 229 2.31 7.24 -20.20
CA VAL A 229 2.20 5.84 -19.76
C VAL A 229 1.04 5.73 -18.78
N GLU A 230 0.19 4.72 -18.95
CA GLU A 230 -0.85 4.41 -17.95
C GLU A 230 -0.20 3.96 -16.64
N SER A 231 -0.80 4.38 -15.53
CA SER A 231 -0.28 4.06 -14.21
C SER A 231 -1.35 3.69 -13.20
N SER A 232 -0.92 3.03 -12.14
CA SER A 232 -1.68 2.71 -10.94
C SER A 232 -0.98 3.29 -9.71
N VAL A 233 -1.75 3.85 -8.79
CA VAL A 233 -1.25 4.32 -7.49
C VAL A 233 -1.68 3.33 -6.42
N PHE A 234 -0.73 2.88 -5.61
CA PHE A 234 -0.95 2.06 -4.42
C PHE A 234 -0.71 2.92 -3.18
N LEU A 235 -1.69 2.95 -2.31
CA LEU A 235 -1.65 3.71 -1.07
C LEU A 235 -2.43 2.97 0.02
N HIS A 236 -2.29 3.39 1.26
CA HIS A 236 -3.04 2.80 2.36
C HIS A 236 -4.32 3.57 2.67
N ILE A 237 -4.20 4.80 3.16
CA ILE A 237 -5.35 5.64 3.49
C ILE A 237 -5.99 6.18 2.20
N PRO A 238 -7.29 5.95 1.96
CA PRO A 238 -7.93 6.36 0.72
C PRO A 238 -8.01 7.88 0.56
N VAL A 239 -7.95 8.36 -0.68
CA VAL A 239 -8.22 9.76 -1.00
C VAL A 239 -9.70 10.10 -0.78
N CYS A 240 -10.02 11.36 -0.53
CA CYS A 240 -11.39 11.81 -0.21
C CYS A 240 -12.41 11.44 -1.29
N GLU A 241 -11.97 11.32 -2.52
CA GLU A 241 -12.82 11.00 -3.68
C GLU A 241 -13.43 9.61 -3.63
N TYR A 242 -12.94 8.67 -2.82
CA TYR A 242 -13.64 7.41 -2.56
C TYR A 242 -15.03 7.64 -1.97
N LYS A 243 -15.16 8.61 -1.05
CA LYS A 243 -16.43 9.02 -0.48
C LYS A 243 -17.35 9.66 -1.53
N ASP A 244 -16.80 10.56 -2.34
CA ASP A 244 -17.57 11.25 -3.37
C ASP A 244 -18.03 10.28 -4.46
N ALA A 245 -17.18 9.34 -4.86
CA ALA A 245 -17.50 8.28 -5.80
C ALA A 245 -18.62 7.38 -5.29
N TRP A 246 -18.57 6.98 -4.00
CA TRP A 246 -19.63 6.21 -3.38
C TRP A 246 -20.97 6.96 -3.39
N ILE A 247 -20.98 8.22 -2.93
CA ILE A 247 -22.20 9.05 -2.92
C ILE A 247 -22.78 9.17 -4.33
N LYS A 248 -21.94 9.37 -5.35
CA LYS A 248 -22.38 9.48 -6.73
C LYS A 248 -22.97 8.18 -7.26
N ALA A 249 -22.40 7.03 -6.93
CA ALA A 249 -22.82 5.72 -7.42
C ALA A 249 -24.04 5.17 -6.66
N TYR A 250 -24.06 5.31 -5.33
CA TYR A 250 -25.09 4.76 -4.45
C TYR A 250 -26.27 5.72 -4.21
N GLY A 251 -26.04 7.02 -4.32
CA GLY A 251 -27.05 8.08 -4.13
C GLY A 251 -27.06 8.71 -2.73
N SER A 252 -26.33 8.15 -1.77
CA SER A 252 -26.16 8.69 -0.41
C SER A 252 -24.83 8.22 0.18
N TYR A 253 -24.45 8.76 1.35
CA TYR A 253 -23.26 8.30 2.09
C TYR A 253 -23.57 7.15 3.05
N ASP A 254 -24.70 6.49 2.90
CA ASP A 254 -25.04 5.35 3.73
C ASP A 254 -24.23 4.10 3.36
N GLN A 255 -24.08 3.19 4.31
CA GLN A 255 -23.56 1.85 4.05
C GLN A 255 -24.51 1.09 3.12
N GLY A 256 -23.95 0.24 2.26
CA GLY A 256 -24.77 -0.50 1.33
C GLY A 256 -23.97 -1.36 0.37
N THR A 257 -24.66 -1.92 -0.60
CA THR A 257 -24.11 -2.79 -1.64
C THR A 257 -24.47 -2.26 -3.02
N LEU A 258 -23.45 -2.07 -3.86
CA LEU A 258 -23.62 -1.84 -5.29
C LEU A 258 -23.63 -3.19 -5.99
N ALA A 259 -24.82 -3.70 -6.27
CA ALA A 259 -24.95 -4.92 -7.06
C ALA A 259 -24.55 -4.68 -8.54
N PRO A 260 -24.02 -5.69 -9.24
CA PRO A 260 -23.68 -5.56 -10.65
C PRO A 260 -24.85 -5.04 -11.48
N GLY A 261 -24.63 -3.96 -12.24
CA GLY A 261 -25.63 -3.32 -13.06
C GLY A 261 -26.52 -2.28 -12.35
N LEU A 262 -26.37 -2.07 -11.04
CA LEU A 262 -27.07 -1.00 -10.32
C LEU A 262 -26.56 0.39 -10.75
N ALA A 263 -25.25 0.52 -10.87
CA ALA A 263 -24.60 1.69 -11.43
C ALA A 263 -23.57 1.25 -12.48
N PRO A 264 -23.45 1.98 -13.60
CA PRO A 264 -22.41 1.67 -14.57
C PRO A 264 -21.01 1.71 -13.94
N GLU A 265 -20.23 0.67 -14.19
CA GLU A 265 -18.81 0.60 -13.76
C GLU A 265 -18.58 0.77 -12.24
N ALA A 266 -19.57 0.39 -11.43
CA ALA A 266 -19.49 0.42 -9.98
C ALA A 266 -20.03 -0.88 -9.38
N VAL A 267 -19.25 -1.49 -8.47
CA VAL A 267 -19.61 -2.73 -7.78
C VAL A 267 -19.03 -2.70 -6.35
N GLY A 268 -19.56 -3.56 -5.49
CA GLY A 268 -18.99 -3.83 -4.17
C GLY A 268 -19.81 -3.25 -3.02
N ILE A 269 -19.17 -3.24 -1.86
CA ILE A 269 -19.80 -2.94 -0.57
C ILE A 269 -19.06 -1.79 0.09
N ASN A 270 -19.82 -0.84 0.62
CA ASN A 270 -19.40 0.11 1.63
C ASN A 270 -20.01 -0.36 2.96
N GLY A 271 -19.27 -1.14 3.72
CA GLY A 271 -19.70 -1.72 5.00
C GLY A 271 -19.36 -0.86 6.20
N GLU A 272 -18.48 0.11 6.02
CA GLU A 272 -18.10 1.11 7.02
C GLU A 272 -17.91 2.48 6.34
N GLY A 273 -17.65 3.54 7.11
CA GLY A 273 -17.38 4.86 6.50
C GLY A 273 -16.05 4.86 5.75
N VAL A 274 -15.93 5.68 4.73
CA VAL A 274 -14.64 5.96 4.09
C VAL A 274 -13.77 6.76 5.05
N CYS A 275 -12.72 6.14 5.58
CA CYS A 275 -11.81 6.72 6.56
C CYS A 275 -10.69 7.51 5.86
N CYS A 276 -11.06 8.53 5.11
CA CYS A 276 -10.14 9.43 4.43
C CYS A 276 -9.74 10.64 5.31
N PRO A 277 -8.71 11.41 4.94
CA PRO A 277 -8.34 12.64 5.60
C PRO A 277 -9.50 13.63 5.71
N PRO A 278 -9.58 14.47 6.77
CA PRO A 278 -10.63 15.47 6.90
C PRO A 278 -10.47 16.63 5.90
N VAL A 279 -9.29 16.79 5.31
CA VAL A 279 -8.96 17.82 4.33
C VAL A 279 -8.46 17.16 3.04
N ASN A 280 -9.05 17.56 1.91
CA ASN A 280 -8.60 17.12 0.59
C ASN A 280 -7.44 18.00 0.12
N ASN A 281 -6.32 17.40 -0.23
CA ASN A 281 -5.11 18.08 -0.72
C ASN A 281 -5.05 18.22 -2.25
N GLY A 282 -6.05 17.71 -2.98
CA GLY A 282 -6.13 17.80 -4.43
C GLY A 282 -5.30 16.79 -5.21
N PHE A 283 -4.70 15.78 -4.59
CA PHE A 283 -3.90 14.75 -5.28
C PHE A 283 -4.67 14.06 -6.42
N PHE A 284 -5.92 13.67 -6.18
CA PHE A 284 -6.77 13.08 -7.22
C PHE A 284 -6.95 14.01 -8.43
N GLY A 285 -7.12 15.31 -8.19
CA GLY A 285 -7.19 16.33 -9.24
C GLY A 285 -5.93 16.37 -10.10
N VAL A 286 -4.75 16.24 -9.46
CA VAL A 286 -3.45 16.14 -10.15
C VAL A 286 -3.37 14.88 -10.99
N CYS A 287 -3.80 13.73 -10.48
CA CYS A 287 -3.85 12.48 -11.25
C CYS A 287 -4.70 12.63 -12.53
N LYS A 288 -5.85 13.28 -12.41
CA LYS A 288 -6.73 13.58 -13.55
C LYS A 288 -6.07 14.50 -14.57
N GLU A 289 -5.44 15.59 -14.12
CA GLU A 289 -4.79 16.58 -14.99
C GLU A 289 -3.67 15.94 -15.82
N LEU A 290 -2.84 15.12 -15.18
CA LEU A 290 -1.73 14.44 -15.85
C LEU A 290 -2.18 13.28 -16.76
N GLY A 291 -3.32 12.67 -16.48
CA GLY A 291 -3.94 11.64 -17.29
C GLY A 291 -3.22 10.29 -17.33
N SER A 292 -2.15 10.12 -16.57
CA SER A 292 -1.39 8.87 -16.42
C SER A 292 -2.13 7.86 -15.55
N THR A 293 -2.50 8.25 -14.31
CA THR A 293 -3.16 7.32 -13.39
C THR A 293 -4.58 6.95 -13.84
N LYS A 294 -4.80 5.64 -13.96
CA LYS A 294 -6.10 5.03 -14.31
C LYS A 294 -6.73 4.28 -13.15
N ASN A 295 -5.92 3.84 -12.19
CA ASN A 295 -6.37 3.14 -10.99
C ASN A 295 -5.72 3.71 -9.75
N ILE A 296 -6.48 3.82 -8.66
CA ILE A 296 -5.98 4.03 -7.30
C ILE A 296 -6.44 2.83 -6.48
N PHE A 297 -5.52 2.18 -5.78
CA PHE A 297 -5.72 1.00 -4.96
C PHE A 297 -5.47 1.37 -3.49
N ALA A 298 -6.49 1.21 -2.63
CA ALA A 298 -6.43 1.55 -1.21
C ALA A 298 -6.76 0.36 -0.32
N GLY A 299 -6.10 0.26 0.83
CA GLY A 299 -6.47 -0.61 1.95
C GLY A 299 -7.30 0.13 3.00
N HIS A 300 -6.94 -0.05 4.29
CA HIS A 300 -7.38 0.73 5.44
C HIS A 300 -8.79 0.42 5.96
N ASP A 301 -9.80 0.42 5.11
CA ASP A 301 -11.20 0.20 5.51
C ASP A 301 -11.56 -1.28 5.29
N HIS A 302 -11.61 -2.05 6.38
CA HIS A 302 -11.65 -3.51 6.34
C HIS A 302 -13.00 -4.11 5.90
N ALA A 303 -14.08 -3.32 5.97
CA ALA A 303 -15.41 -3.73 5.55
C ALA A 303 -15.84 -3.14 4.20
N ASN A 304 -14.91 -2.46 3.51
CA ASN A 304 -15.13 -1.90 2.18
C ASN A 304 -14.41 -2.74 1.13
N ASN A 305 -15.07 -2.95 0.00
CA ASN A 305 -14.47 -3.62 -1.16
C ASN A 305 -14.98 -3.04 -2.49
N PHE A 306 -15.56 -1.85 -2.47
CA PHE A 306 -16.12 -1.30 -3.69
C PHE A 306 -15.05 -0.86 -4.69
N GLN A 307 -15.41 -1.00 -5.95
CA GLN A 307 -14.66 -0.55 -7.11
C GLN A 307 -15.56 0.36 -7.93
N ILE A 308 -15.17 1.62 -8.09
CA ILE A 308 -15.98 2.65 -8.75
C ILE A 308 -15.14 3.43 -9.74
N TYR A 309 -15.62 3.53 -10.99
CA TYR A 309 -15.04 4.45 -11.96
C TYR A 309 -15.54 5.87 -11.70
N TYR A 310 -14.64 6.75 -11.33
CA TYR A 310 -14.95 8.11 -10.94
C TYR A 310 -14.07 9.11 -11.66
N GLU A 311 -14.67 9.98 -12.47
CA GLU A 311 -14.03 11.07 -13.19
C GLU A 311 -12.75 10.70 -13.97
N GLY A 312 -12.73 9.52 -14.57
CA GLY A 312 -11.62 9.04 -15.41
C GLY A 312 -10.63 8.13 -14.72
N ILE A 313 -10.78 7.89 -13.42
CA ILE A 313 -9.93 7.00 -12.61
C ILE A 313 -10.82 5.97 -11.90
N ARG A 314 -10.39 4.71 -11.85
CA ARG A 314 -11.04 3.68 -11.05
C ARG A 314 -10.47 3.71 -9.63
N LEU A 315 -11.35 3.86 -8.66
CA LEU A 315 -11.06 3.81 -7.23
C LEU A 315 -11.39 2.40 -6.74
N ASN A 316 -10.40 1.70 -6.20
CA ASN A 316 -10.51 0.30 -5.82
C ASN A 316 -10.13 0.13 -4.36
N TYR A 317 -11.07 -0.27 -3.49
CA TYR A 317 -10.70 -0.85 -2.20
C TYR A 317 -10.20 -2.26 -2.40
N MET A 318 -9.10 -2.59 -1.75
CA MET A 318 -8.51 -3.92 -1.75
C MET A 318 -9.17 -4.80 -0.68
N LEU A 319 -9.32 -6.10 -0.95
CA LEU A 319 -9.83 -7.02 0.06
C LEU A 319 -8.83 -7.19 1.20
N LYS A 320 -9.35 -7.09 2.43
CA LYS A 320 -8.59 -7.43 3.62
C LYS A 320 -8.11 -8.88 3.58
N THR A 321 -6.82 -9.08 3.81
CA THR A 321 -6.21 -10.42 3.81
C THR A 321 -6.08 -10.99 5.23
N GLY A 322 -5.70 -10.17 6.21
CA GLY A 322 -5.33 -10.68 7.54
C GLY A 322 -6.46 -10.79 8.56
N TYR A 323 -6.35 -11.76 9.44
CA TYR A 323 -7.25 -11.98 10.60
C TYR A 323 -6.80 -11.22 11.86
N GLY A 324 -5.72 -10.45 11.80
CA GLY A 324 -5.10 -9.80 12.95
C GLY A 324 -5.86 -8.64 13.57
N ALA A 325 -6.87 -8.05 12.90
CA ALA A 325 -7.74 -6.98 13.38
C ALA A 325 -9.22 -7.34 13.08
N TYR A 326 -10.13 -6.36 13.21
CA TYR A 326 -11.51 -6.60 12.80
C TYR A 326 -11.59 -6.89 11.29
N TYR A 327 -12.53 -7.72 10.92
CA TYR A 327 -12.80 -8.09 9.54
C TYR A 327 -14.29 -8.40 9.36
N THR A 328 -14.73 -8.44 8.13
CA THR A 328 -16.10 -8.87 7.77
C THR A 328 -16.02 -10.24 7.10
N GLU A 329 -16.70 -11.22 7.71
CA GLU A 329 -16.80 -12.56 7.13
C GLU A 329 -17.39 -12.49 5.71
N GLY A 330 -16.74 -13.17 4.75
CA GLY A 330 -17.10 -13.10 3.33
C GLY A 330 -16.53 -11.90 2.56
N LEU A 331 -15.82 -10.97 3.22
CA LEU A 331 -15.05 -9.90 2.58
C LEU A 331 -13.53 -10.05 2.81
N MET A 332 -13.08 -11.28 2.98
CA MET A 332 -11.68 -11.63 3.17
C MET A 332 -11.10 -12.26 1.91
N GLY A 333 -9.82 -12.02 1.66
CA GLY A 333 -9.11 -12.62 0.53
C GLY A 333 -7.97 -11.75 0.01
N GLY A 334 -7.81 -11.72 -1.31
CA GLY A 334 -6.84 -10.88 -2.00
C GLY A 334 -7.44 -10.26 -3.26
N THR A 335 -6.71 -9.36 -3.89
CA THR A 335 -7.14 -8.75 -5.16
C THR A 335 -6.09 -9.02 -6.23
N VAL A 336 -6.51 -9.62 -7.33
CA VAL A 336 -5.66 -9.81 -8.51
C VAL A 336 -5.81 -8.61 -9.42
N ILE A 337 -4.67 -8.08 -9.88
CA ILE A 337 -4.61 -7.00 -10.85
C ILE A 337 -3.86 -7.53 -12.07
N SER A 338 -4.53 -7.55 -13.22
CA SER A 338 -3.96 -8.00 -14.48
C SER A 338 -3.60 -6.80 -15.34
N VAL A 339 -2.34 -6.72 -15.79
CA VAL A 339 -1.86 -5.67 -16.71
C VAL A 339 -1.60 -6.30 -18.07
N ASN A 340 -2.36 -5.87 -19.07
CA ASN A 340 -2.24 -6.38 -20.43
C ASN A 340 -1.13 -5.66 -21.24
N SER A 341 -0.84 -6.11 -22.46
CA SER A 341 0.19 -5.54 -23.33
C SER A 341 -0.11 -4.11 -23.83
N ASP A 342 -1.36 -3.64 -23.73
CA ASP A 342 -1.71 -2.23 -24.01
C ASP A 342 -1.40 -1.33 -22.80
N GLY A 343 -1.07 -1.91 -21.65
CA GLY A 343 -0.79 -1.24 -20.39
C GLY A 343 -2.04 -0.98 -19.53
N ALA A 344 -3.21 -1.45 -19.95
CA ALA A 344 -4.42 -1.31 -19.15
C ALA A 344 -4.41 -2.31 -17.98
N ALA A 345 -4.80 -1.84 -16.78
CA ALA A 345 -4.86 -2.64 -15.57
C ALA A 345 -6.31 -2.85 -15.09
N TYR A 346 -6.63 -4.10 -14.72
CA TYR A 346 -7.95 -4.53 -14.26
C TYR A 346 -7.83 -5.28 -12.96
N ALA A 347 -8.72 -5.00 -12.01
CA ALA A 347 -8.71 -5.61 -10.68
C ALA A 347 -9.93 -6.51 -10.45
N GLU A 348 -9.70 -7.69 -9.89
CA GLU A 348 -10.72 -8.66 -9.50
C GLU A 348 -10.44 -9.20 -8.10
N HIS A 349 -11.47 -9.26 -7.25
CA HIS A 349 -11.37 -9.81 -5.90
C HIS A 349 -11.43 -11.33 -5.89
N ILE A 350 -10.51 -11.94 -5.16
CA ILE A 350 -10.48 -13.37 -4.86
C ILE A 350 -10.91 -13.56 -3.40
N TYR A 351 -12.13 -13.98 -3.21
CA TYR A 351 -12.67 -14.25 -1.86
C TYR A 351 -12.24 -15.63 -1.36
N MET A 352 -11.96 -15.68 -0.04
CA MET A 352 -11.49 -16.87 0.66
C MET A 352 -12.42 -17.25 1.83
#